data_cc1852502e382188ebc82734895beb56
#
_entry.id   cc1852502e382188ebc82734895beb56
#
_cell.length_a   1.000
_cell.length_b   1.000
_cell.length_c   1.000
_cell.angle_alpha   90.00
_cell.angle_beta   90.00
_cell.angle_gamma   90.00
#
_symmetry.space_group_name_H-M   'P 1'
#
loop_
_entity.id
_entity.type
_entity.pdbx_description
1 polymer ?
#
loop_
_entity_poly.entity_id
_entity_poly.type
_entity_poly.pdbx_seq_one_letter_code
_entity_poly.pdbx_strand_id
1 'polypeptide(L)'
;MEVLRFTEGLEQKIQADGKAKAQQIVSDGERECQRILRDFESRFASFESEKRAETESKIAALRRDVQSELALKQDRLQFSFKSSAVLSGINEYLGALPQDCLLQLLERMLDSYKQVLAGRQLVAKVVDMDISLVEPLLVKVFGKDVLQSCLPTEPLPLGEAFLGYDDAETSNLYRGVVLETADGSIRCRATLGELITPLLENHREEMMRTLFGEGISV
;
A
#
# COMPACT_ATOMS: atom_id res chain seq x y z
N MET A 1 -2.92 109.51 3.58
CA MET A 1 -1.69 108.69 3.37
C MET A 1 -1.51 107.62 4.44
N GLU A 2 -1.97 107.76 5.67
CA GLU A 2 -1.85 106.76 6.74
C GLU A 2 -2.74 105.51 6.51
N VAL A 3 -3.94 105.67 5.98
CA VAL A 3 -4.86 104.57 5.74
C VAL A 3 -4.33 103.52 4.67
N LEU A 4 -3.65 104.08 3.61
CA LEU A 4 -3.03 103.26 2.57
C LEU A 4 -1.81 102.42 3.11
N ARG A 5 -1.03 102.96 3.99
CA ARG A 5 0.08 102.21 4.64
C ARG A 5 -0.40 101.12 5.61
N PHE A 6 -1.56 101.31 6.25
CA PHE A 6 -2.17 100.34 7.14
C PHE A 6 -2.76 99.19 6.37
N THR A 7 -3.40 99.43 5.21
CA THR A 7 -3.94 98.40 4.34
C THR A 7 -2.83 97.55 3.70
N GLU A 8 -1.73 98.17 3.22
CA GLU A 8 -0.53 97.48 2.70
C GLU A 8 0.13 96.56 3.76
N GLY A 9 0.23 97.03 4.99
CA GLY A 9 0.78 96.28 6.11
C GLY A 9 -0.11 95.08 6.51
N LEU A 10 -1.43 95.23 6.44
CA LEU A 10 -2.37 94.19 6.70
C LEU A 10 -2.35 93.06 5.58
N GLU A 11 -2.27 93.53 4.33
CA GLU A 11 -2.17 92.65 3.18
C GLU A 11 -0.90 91.78 3.21
N GLN A 12 0.25 92.40 3.52
CA GLN A 12 1.54 91.71 3.72
C GLN A 12 1.48 90.71 4.87
N LYS A 13 0.79 91.02 5.96
CA LYS A 13 0.62 90.13 7.09
C LYS A 13 -0.28 88.89 6.72
N ILE A 14 -1.39 89.11 6.03
CA ILE A 14 -2.25 88.08 5.55
C ILE A 14 -1.53 87.14 4.57
N GLN A 15 -0.72 87.71 3.65
CA GLN A 15 0.10 86.94 2.73
C GLN A 15 1.18 86.13 3.45
N ALA A 16 1.83 86.70 4.45
CA ALA A 16 2.85 86.02 5.25
C ALA A 16 2.24 84.87 6.07
N ASP A 17 1.10 85.13 6.73
CA ASP A 17 0.35 84.09 7.48
C ASP A 17 -0.18 82.99 6.56
N GLY A 18 -0.66 83.39 5.36
CA GLY A 18 -1.07 82.40 4.32
C GLY A 18 0.06 81.46 3.85
N LYS A 19 1.28 82.13 3.61
CA LYS A 19 2.44 81.29 3.23
C LYS A 19 2.91 80.37 4.37
N ALA A 20 2.96 80.93 5.63
CA ALA A 20 3.32 80.11 6.77
C ALA A 20 2.39 78.94 6.98
N LYS A 21 1.06 79.10 6.88
CA LYS A 21 0.08 78.03 6.95
C LYS A 21 0.25 77.06 5.81
N ALA A 22 0.48 77.47 4.58
CA ALA A 22 0.71 76.60 3.45
C ALA A 22 1.98 75.72 3.65
N GLN A 23 3.07 76.34 4.11
CA GLN A 23 4.30 75.65 4.45
C GLN A 23 4.10 74.58 5.58
N GLN A 24 3.30 74.92 6.59
CA GLN A 24 2.98 74.02 7.68
C GLN A 24 2.18 72.83 7.18
N ILE A 25 1.17 73.04 6.35
CA ILE A 25 0.35 71.94 5.75
C ILE A 25 1.25 70.99 4.92
N VAL A 26 2.14 71.52 4.10
CA VAL A 26 3.08 70.69 3.29
C VAL A 26 4.04 69.97 4.20
N SER A 27 4.61 70.56 5.20
CA SER A 27 5.50 69.91 6.16
C SER A 27 4.80 68.79 6.97
N ASP A 28 3.55 69.04 7.39
CA ASP A 28 2.76 68.02 8.11
C ASP A 28 2.39 66.90 7.20
N GLY A 29 2.03 67.17 5.92
CA GLY A 29 1.81 66.16 4.89
C GLY A 29 3.04 65.28 4.62
N GLU A 30 4.25 65.93 4.50
CA GLU A 30 5.49 65.19 4.31
C GLU A 30 5.82 64.27 5.51
N ARG A 31 5.61 64.75 6.73
CA ARG A 31 5.81 63.94 7.96
C ARG A 31 4.87 62.78 8.00
N GLU A 32 3.59 62.97 7.63
CA GLU A 32 2.62 61.89 7.60
C GLU A 32 2.94 60.85 6.52
N CYS A 33 3.35 61.30 5.32
CA CYS A 33 3.84 60.40 4.29
C CYS A 33 5.03 59.53 4.75
N GLN A 34 6.01 60.17 5.40
CA GLN A 34 7.15 59.45 5.96
C GLN A 34 6.75 58.45 7.07
N ARG A 35 5.75 58.83 7.88
CA ARG A 35 5.22 57.91 8.89
C ARG A 35 4.58 56.70 8.25
N ILE A 36 3.71 56.90 7.26
CA ILE A 36 3.04 55.83 6.52
C ILE A 36 4.05 54.89 5.84
N LEU A 37 5.08 55.44 5.21
CA LEU A 37 6.13 54.65 4.57
C LEU A 37 6.88 53.75 5.58
N ARG A 38 7.28 54.33 6.73
CA ARG A 38 7.96 53.54 7.79
C ARG A 38 7.07 52.44 8.38
N ASP A 39 5.80 52.76 8.62
CA ASP A 39 4.81 51.78 9.10
C ASP A 39 4.63 50.64 8.08
N PHE A 40 4.58 50.96 6.79
CA PHE A 40 4.48 50.00 5.71
C PHE A 40 5.73 49.10 5.64
N GLU A 41 6.93 49.70 5.66
CA GLU A 41 8.20 48.96 5.64
C GLU A 41 8.28 47.96 6.83
N SER A 42 7.91 48.44 8.03
CA SER A 42 7.92 47.62 9.22
C SER A 42 6.93 46.44 9.11
N ARG A 43 5.70 46.71 8.65
CA ARG A 43 4.69 45.66 8.44
C ARG A 43 5.08 44.69 7.34
N PHE A 44 5.70 45.18 6.26
CA PHE A 44 6.17 44.36 5.17
C PHE A 44 7.30 43.42 5.62
N ALA A 45 8.28 43.95 6.38
CA ALA A 45 9.37 43.16 6.91
C ALA A 45 8.86 42.04 7.87
N SER A 46 7.89 42.37 8.74
CA SER A 46 7.28 41.37 9.63
C SER A 46 6.50 40.31 8.85
N PHE A 47 5.72 40.72 7.85
CA PHE A 47 4.98 39.79 6.97
C PHE A 47 5.93 38.90 6.18
N GLU A 48 7.02 39.45 5.62
CA GLU A 48 8.01 38.63 4.89
C GLU A 48 8.67 37.60 5.82
N SER A 49 9.06 38.03 7.04
CA SER A 49 9.62 37.10 8.03
C SER A 49 8.67 36.01 8.44
N GLU A 50 7.39 36.33 8.67
CA GLU A 50 6.36 35.36 9.00
C GLU A 50 6.13 34.39 7.86
N LYS A 51 6.04 34.85 6.62
CA LYS A 51 5.85 34.00 5.44
C LYS A 51 7.05 33.11 5.16
N ARG A 52 8.27 33.59 5.39
CA ARG A 52 9.47 32.73 5.30
C ARG A 52 9.44 31.63 6.36
N ALA A 53 9.15 31.94 7.60
CA ALA A 53 9.07 30.97 8.69
C ALA A 53 7.96 29.93 8.45
N GLU A 54 6.79 30.36 7.98
CA GLU A 54 5.69 29.44 7.59
C GLU A 54 6.13 28.50 6.47
N THR A 55 6.80 29.02 5.45
CA THR A 55 7.27 28.23 4.30
C THR A 55 8.34 27.23 4.71
N GLU A 56 9.32 27.64 5.52
CA GLU A 56 10.37 26.78 6.05
C GLU A 56 9.78 25.65 6.91
N SER A 57 8.79 25.96 7.75
CA SER A 57 8.08 24.98 8.54
C SER A 57 7.35 23.93 7.66
N LYS A 58 6.65 24.38 6.61
CA LYS A 58 5.98 23.50 5.65
C LYS A 58 6.97 22.61 4.89
N ILE A 59 8.10 23.17 4.46
CA ILE A 59 9.16 22.41 3.79
C ILE A 59 9.75 21.35 4.74
N ALA A 60 10.00 21.72 5.99
CA ALA A 60 10.52 20.78 6.98
C ALA A 60 9.55 19.65 7.30
N ALA A 61 8.25 19.93 7.38
CA ALA A 61 7.20 18.94 7.54
C ALA A 61 7.16 17.99 6.34
N LEU A 62 7.09 18.54 5.12
CA LEU A 62 7.04 17.74 3.89
C LEU A 62 8.27 16.84 3.73
N ARG A 63 9.46 17.35 4.06
CA ARG A 63 10.68 16.51 4.03
C ARG A 63 10.62 15.34 4.98
N ARG A 64 10.12 15.55 6.22
CA ARG A 64 9.94 14.46 7.18
C ARG A 64 8.94 13.41 6.68
N ASP A 65 7.81 13.87 6.14
CA ASP A 65 6.77 12.97 5.60
C ASP A 65 7.31 12.13 4.45
N VAL A 66 8.00 12.75 3.49
CA VAL A 66 8.61 12.05 2.35
C VAL A 66 9.68 11.05 2.81
N GLN A 67 10.52 11.42 3.79
CA GLN A 67 11.56 10.51 4.31
C GLN A 67 10.95 9.28 4.99
N SER A 68 9.90 9.47 5.81
CA SER A 68 9.22 8.35 6.47
C SER A 68 8.47 7.46 5.48
N GLU A 69 7.81 8.05 4.46
CA GLU A 69 7.13 7.31 3.41
C GLU A 69 8.12 6.51 2.55
N LEU A 70 9.28 7.07 2.24
CA LEU A 70 10.31 6.40 1.46
C LEU A 70 10.85 5.16 2.18
N ALA A 71 11.17 5.28 3.47
CA ALA A 71 11.62 4.15 4.29
C ALA A 71 10.57 3.03 4.28
N LEU A 72 9.31 3.37 4.54
CA LEU A 72 8.22 2.40 4.54
C LEU A 72 8.01 1.72 3.17
N LYS A 73 8.16 2.48 2.08
CA LYS A 73 8.09 1.92 0.72
C LYS A 73 9.25 0.98 0.42
N GLN A 74 10.46 1.31 0.88
CA GLN A 74 11.63 0.44 0.73
C GLN A 74 11.44 -0.88 1.48
N ASP A 75 10.97 -0.84 2.72
CA ASP A 75 10.71 -2.04 3.52
C ASP A 75 9.62 -2.91 2.87
N ARG A 76 8.53 -2.31 2.40
CA ARG A 76 7.47 -3.05 1.69
C ARG A 76 7.99 -3.70 0.41
N LEU A 77 8.80 -2.99 -0.39
CA LEU A 77 9.37 -3.52 -1.62
C LEU A 77 10.31 -4.70 -1.33
N GLN A 78 11.17 -4.56 -0.32
CA GLN A 78 12.07 -5.64 0.09
C GLN A 78 11.29 -6.86 0.59
N PHE A 79 10.26 -6.65 1.41
CA PHE A 79 9.43 -7.73 1.90
C PHE A 79 8.67 -8.43 0.76
N SER A 80 8.07 -7.67 -0.16
CA SER A 80 7.39 -8.21 -1.33
C SER A 80 8.34 -9.06 -2.19
N PHE A 81 9.51 -8.53 -2.51
CA PHE A 81 10.53 -9.26 -3.28
C PHE A 81 10.95 -10.58 -2.62
N LYS A 82 11.21 -10.55 -1.31
CA LYS A 82 11.59 -11.77 -0.57
C LYS A 82 10.46 -12.80 -0.52
N SER A 83 9.24 -12.34 -0.29
CA SER A 83 8.06 -13.21 -0.27
C SER A 83 7.83 -13.85 -1.64
N SER A 84 7.96 -13.10 -2.72
CA SER A 84 7.87 -13.59 -4.09
C SER A 84 8.96 -14.62 -4.40
N ALA A 85 10.21 -14.35 -4.01
CA ALA A 85 11.31 -15.29 -4.21
C ALA A 85 11.14 -16.60 -3.43
N VAL A 86 10.63 -16.55 -2.19
CA VAL A 86 10.30 -17.78 -1.43
C VAL A 86 9.22 -18.58 -2.15
N LEU A 87 8.17 -17.92 -2.58
CA LEU A 87 7.05 -18.59 -3.24
C LEU A 87 7.46 -19.19 -4.60
N SER A 88 8.24 -18.44 -5.38
CA SER A 88 8.81 -18.93 -6.66
C SER A 88 9.68 -20.15 -6.44
N GLY A 89 10.56 -20.15 -5.44
CA GLY A 89 11.37 -21.32 -5.10
C GLY A 89 10.53 -22.55 -4.70
N ILE A 90 9.47 -22.34 -3.93
CA ILE A 90 8.52 -23.40 -3.57
C ILE A 90 7.81 -23.92 -4.84
N ASN A 91 7.34 -23.04 -5.70
CA ASN A 91 6.64 -23.39 -6.93
C ASN A 91 7.55 -24.19 -7.88
N GLU A 92 8.81 -23.80 -8.04
CA GLU A 92 9.79 -24.57 -8.81
C GLU A 92 10.04 -25.95 -8.21
N TYR A 93 10.20 -26.02 -6.89
CA TYR A 93 10.39 -27.30 -6.20
C TYR A 93 9.18 -28.22 -6.42
N LEU A 94 7.95 -27.72 -6.28
CA LEU A 94 6.74 -28.49 -6.52
C LEU A 94 6.63 -28.94 -7.98
N GLY A 95 7.05 -28.12 -8.93
CA GLY A 95 7.10 -28.47 -10.35
C GLY A 95 8.12 -29.57 -10.68
N ALA A 96 9.22 -29.63 -9.92
CA ALA A 96 10.28 -30.64 -10.08
C ALA A 96 9.97 -31.94 -9.34
N LEU A 97 8.93 -32.03 -8.52
CA LEU A 97 8.59 -33.23 -7.78
C LEU A 97 8.21 -34.37 -8.71
N PRO A 98 8.75 -35.60 -8.49
CA PRO A 98 8.28 -36.82 -9.20
C PRO A 98 6.80 -37.01 -9.00
N GLN A 99 6.12 -37.54 -10.04
CA GLN A 99 4.69 -37.76 -10.03
C GLN A 99 4.24 -38.68 -8.92
N ASP A 100 5.05 -39.72 -8.61
CA ASP A 100 4.78 -40.67 -7.52
C ASP A 100 4.76 -39.95 -6.15
N CYS A 101 5.65 -38.98 -5.94
CA CYS A 101 5.66 -38.18 -4.71
C CYS A 101 4.41 -37.31 -4.58
N LEU A 102 3.98 -36.68 -5.70
CA LEU A 102 2.75 -35.90 -5.73
C LEU A 102 1.52 -36.78 -5.40
N LEU A 103 1.43 -37.94 -5.95
CA LEU A 103 0.35 -38.90 -5.66
C LEU A 103 0.34 -39.36 -4.20
N GLN A 104 1.51 -39.58 -3.60
CA GLN A 104 1.62 -39.92 -2.18
C GLN A 104 1.20 -38.75 -1.27
N LEU A 105 1.57 -37.53 -1.61
CA LEU A 105 1.12 -36.33 -0.88
C LEU A 105 -0.40 -36.21 -0.98
N LEU A 106 -0.95 -36.36 -2.19
CA LEU A 106 -2.40 -36.31 -2.43
C LEU A 106 -3.12 -37.39 -1.65
N GLU A 107 -2.61 -38.64 -1.64
CA GLU A 107 -3.18 -39.75 -0.87
C GLU A 107 -3.31 -39.39 0.61
N ARG A 108 -2.27 -38.84 1.22
CA ARG A 108 -2.28 -38.39 2.63
C ARG A 108 -3.30 -37.29 2.89
N MET A 109 -3.40 -36.33 1.98
CA MET A 109 -4.41 -35.28 2.10
C MET A 109 -5.82 -35.84 2.01
N LEU A 110 -6.08 -36.72 1.04
CA LEU A 110 -7.38 -37.38 0.85
C LEU A 110 -7.76 -38.27 2.05
N ASP A 111 -6.79 -38.96 2.64
CA ASP A 111 -6.98 -39.76 3.86
C ASP A 111 -7.50 -38.92 5.03
N SER A 112 -7.05 -37.69 5.17
CA SER A 112 -7.52 -36.79 6.21
C SER A 112 -8.99 -36.38 6.08
N TYR A 113 -9.53 -36.43 4.86
CA TYR A 113 -10.95 -36.12 4.58
C TYR A 113 -11.91 -37.34 4.67
N LYS A 114 -11.39 -38.54 4.83
CA LYS A 114 -12.21 -39.76 4.89
C LYS A 114 -13.33 -39.70 5.92
N GLN A 115 -13.04 -39.19 7.11
CA GLN A 115 -14.03 -39.11 8.19
C GLN A 115 -15.12 -38.08 7.89
N VAL A 116 -14.76 -36.96 7.28
CA VAL A 116 -15.69 -35.85 6.97
C VAL A 116 -16.62 -36.23 5.80
N LEU A 117 -16.11 -37.03 4.86
CA LEU A 117 -16.82 -37.41 3.64
C LEU A 117 -17.46 -38.83 3.72
N ALA A 118 -17.37 -39.52 4.85
CA ALA A 118 -17.88 -40.87 5.02
C ALA A 118 -19.39 -40.99 4.72
N GLY A 119 -19.76 -41.99 3.93
CA GLY A 119 -21.16 -42.28 3.59
C GLY A 119 -21.83 -41.31 2.62
N ARG A 120 -21.06 -40.43 1.95
CA ARG A 120 -21.57 -39.47 0.97
C ARG A 120 -21.09 -39.80 -0.43
N GLN A 121 -21.94 -39.53 -1.42
CA GLN A 121 -21.56 -39.62 -2.84
C GLN A 121 -20.66 -38.38 -3.18
N LEU A 122 -19.55 -38.66 -3.87
CA LEU A 122 -18.52 -37.65 -4.16
C LEU A 122 -18.37 -37.40 -5.66
N VAL A 123 -18.20 -36.14 -6.00
CA VAL A 123 -17.74 -35.67 -7.31
C VAL A 123 -16.32 -35.16 -7.14
N ALA A 124 -15.38 -35.74 -7.86
CA ALA A 124 -13.99 -35.30 -7.86
C ALA A 124 -13.71 -34.37 -9.05
N LYS A 125 -13.11 -33.25 -8.80
CA LYS A 125 -12.65 -32.27 -9.80
C LYS A 125 -11.13 -32.22 -9.74
N VAL A 126 -10.47 -32.69 -10.80
CA VAL A 126 -9.00 -32.76 -10.89
C VAL A 126 -8.47 -31.50 -11.52
N VAL A 127 -7.48 -30.86 -10.86
CA VAL A 127 -6.84 -29.63 -11.31
C VAL A 127 -5.39 -29.93 -11.68
N ASP A 128 -5.03 -29.67 -12.92
CA ASP A 128 -3.68 -29.74 -13.47
C ASP A 128 -2.92 -31.06 -13.14
N MET A 129 -3.64 -32.17 -13.15
CA MET A 129 -3.11 -33.51 -12.98
C MET A 129 -3.78 -34.49 -13.94
N ASP A 130 -3.11 -35.63 -14.23
CA ASP A 130 -3.65 -36.66 -15.07
C ASP A 130 -4.74 -37.44 -14.33
N ILE A 131 -5.97 -37.40 -14.85
CA ILE A 131 -7.13 -38.09 -14.30
C ILE A 131 -6.87 -39.60 -14.23
N SER A 132 -6.19 -40.18 -15.23
CA SER A 132 -5.90 -41.61 -15.28
C SER A 132 -5.09 -42.13 -14.08
N LEU A 133 -4.33 -41.24 -13.44
CA LEU A 133 -3.53 -41.56 -12.24
C LEU A 133 -4.28 -41.23 -10.94
N VAL A 134 -5.10 -40.20 -10.97
CA VAL A 134 -5.84 -39.73 -9.78
C VAL A 134 -7.07 -40.55 -9.51
N GLU A 135 -7.81 -40.99 -10.54
CA GLU A 135 -9.03 -41.78 -10.37
C GLU A 135 -8.81 -43.10 -9.62
N PRO A 136 -7.78 -43.92 -9.94
CA PRO A 136 -7.48 -45.14 -9.17
C PRO A 136 -7.12 -44.82 -7.69
N LEU A 137 -6.47 -43.72 -7.44
CA LEU A 137 -6.14 -43.24 -6.10
C LEU A 137 -7.40 -42.90 -5.29
N LEU A 138 -8.35 -42.18 -5.90
CA LEU A 138 -9.63 -41.84 -5.30
C LEU A 138 -10.46 -43.09 -4.99
N VAL A 139 -10.50 -44.05 -5.92
CA VAL A 139 -11.16 -45.32 -5.72
C VAL A 139 -10.52 -46.13 -4.59
N LYS A 140 -9.18 -46.12 -4.48
CA LYS A 140 -8.43 -46.73 -3.37
C LYS A 140 -8.80 -46.15 -2.02
N VAL A 141 -8.91 -44.81 -1.97
CA VAL A 141 -9.13 -44.03 -0.72
C VAL A 141 -10.58 -44.07 -0.27
N PHE A 142 -11.55 -43.84 -1.15
CA PHE A 142 -12.97 -43.68 -0.81
C PHE A 142 -13.84 -44.89 -1.20
N GLY A 143 -13.39 -45.73 -2.11
CA GLY A 143 -14.17 -46.82 -2.68
C GLY A 143 -14.87 -46.43 -3.98
N LYS A 144 -15.08 -47.44 -4.83
CA LYS A 144 -15.68 -47.25 -6.17
C LYS A 144 -17.14 -46.80 -6.11
N ASP A 145 -17.88 -47.24 -5.10
CA ASP A 145 -19.31 -46.95 -4.96
C ASP A 145 -19.60 -45.55 -4.44
N VAL A 146 -18.59 -44.88 -3.92
CA VAL A 146 -18.66 -43.52 -3.36
C VAL A 146 -18.37 -42.45 -4.42
N LEU A 147 -17.50 -42.76 -5.38
CA LEU A 147 -17.09 -41.83 -6.44
C LEU A 147 -18.10 -41.86 -7.60
N GLN A 148 -18.88 -40.79 -7.73
CA GLN A 148 -19.88 -40.62 -8.79
C GLN A 148 -19.25 -40.24 -10.13
N SER A 149 -18.31 -39.31 -10.10
CA SER A 149 -17.59 -38.84 -11.29
C SER A 149 -16.24 -38.24 -10.93
N CYS A 150 -15.31 -38.30 -11.90
CA CYS A 150 -14.00 -37.67 -11.84
C CYS A 150 -13.83 -36.83 -13.10
N LEU A 151 -13.75 -35.51 -12.95
CA LEU A 151 -13.77 -34.55 -14.08
C LEU A 151 -12.59 -33.58 -13.98
N PRO A 152 -12.02 -33.16 -15.12
CA PRO A 152 -11.06 -32.07 -15.10
C PRO A 152 -11.76 -30.77 -14.76
N THR A 153 -11.06 -29.86 -14.10
CA THR A 153 -11.57 -28.51 -13.80
C THR A 153 -10.47 -27.49 -13.93
N GLU A 154 -10.87 -26.26 -14.16
CA GLU A 154 -9.96 -25.12 -14.10
C GLU A 154 -9.47 -24.86 -12.68
N PRO A 155 -8.28 -24.24 -12.51
CA PRO A 155 -7.77 -23.86 -11.22
C PRO A 155 -8.79 -23.02 -10.43
N LEU A 156 -9.00 -23.36 -9.17
CA LEU A 156 -9.81 -22.56 -8.26
C LEU A 156 -8.90 -21.50 -7.60
N PRO A 157 -9.43 -20.32 -7.29
CA PRO A 157 -8.65 -19.27 -6.60
C PRO A 157 -7.97 -19.83 -5.35
N LEU A 158 -6.68 -19.56 -5.20
CA LEU A 158 -5.94 -19.86 -3.99
C LEU A 158 -6.45 -18.99 -2.83
N GLY A 159 -6.15 -19.42 -1.60
CA GLY A 159 -6.54 -18.67 -0.40
C GLY A 159 -5.85 -17.29 -0.28
N GLU A 160 -6.23 -16.53 0.75
CA GLU A 160 -5.73 -15.16 0.99
C GLU A 160 -4.20 -15.08 1.13
N ALA A 161 -3.54 -16.17 1.55
CA ALA A 161 -2.08 -16.23 1.67
C ALA A 161 -1.34 -16.00 0.33
N PHE A 162 -2.01 -16.17 -0.79
CA PHE A 162 -1.45 -16.04 -2.14
C PHE A 162 -1.97 -14.83 -2.91
N LEU A 163 -2.72 -13.93 -2.26
CA LEU A 163 -3.19 -12.71 -2.89
C LEU A 163 -2.02 -11.80 -3.31
N GLY A 164 -2.06 -11.35 -4.55
CA GLY A 164 -1.06 -10.42 -5.11
C GLY A 164 0.18 -11.07 -5.72
N TYR A 165 0.22 -12.41 -5.81
CA TYR A 165 1.25 -13.13 -6.56
C TYR A 165 0.76 -13.46 -7.98
N ASP A 166 1.69 -13.52 -8.92
CA ASP A 166 1.40 -13.86 -10.30
C ASP A 166 1.07 -15.35 -10.47
N ASP A 167 0.24 -15.69 -11.47
CA ASP A 167 -0.12 -17.07 -11.78
C ASP A 167 1.11 -17.94 -12.10
N ALA A 168 2.17 -17.33 -12.68
CA ALA A 168 3.43 -18.04 -12.94
C ALA A 168 4.16 -18.45 -11.65
N GLU A 169 4.04 -17.66 -10.56
CA GLU A 169 4.65 -17.93 -9.26
C GLU A 169 3.85 -18.98 -8.46
N THR A 170 2.61 -19.24 -8.84
CA THR A 170 1.67 -20.07 -8.08
C THR A 170 1.13 -21.26 -8.87
N SER A 171 1.53 -21.44 -10.13
CA SER A 171 0.96 -22.42 -11.05
C SER A 171 0.90 -23.85 -10.51
N ASN A 172 1.97 -24.34 -9.87
CA ASN A 172 2.02 -25.69 -9.30
C ASN A 172 1.24 -25.83 -8.00
N LEU A 173 0.86 -24.73 -7.33
CA LEU A 173 0.05 -24.78 -6.11
C LEU A 173 -1.40 -25.18 -6.35
N TYR A 174 -1.90 -24.97 -7.57
CA TYR A 174 -3.27 -25.37 -7.95
C TYR A 174 -3.43 -26.88 -8.11
N ARG A 175 -2.32 -27.60 -8.33
CA ARG A 175 -2.36 -29.06 -8.60
C ARG A 175 -2.98 -29.83 -7.47
N GLY A 176 -3.91 -30.70 -7.81
CA GLY A 176 -4.58 -31.54 -6.83
C GLY A 176 -6.03 -31.90 -7.21
N VAL A 177 -6.83 -32.16 -6.18
CA VAL A 177 -8.22 -32.57 -6.32
C VAL A 177 -9.13 -31.77 -5.43
N VAL A 178 -10.26 -31.36 -5.95
CA VAL A 178 -11.36 -30.77 -5.19
C VAL A 178 -12.47 -31.82 -5.11
N LEU A 179 -12.80 -32.26 -3.91
CA LEU A 179 -13.90 -33.18 -3.63
C LEU A 179 -15.14 -32.38 -3.26
N GLU A 180 -16.24 -32.68 -3.87
CA GLU A 180 -17.55 -32.08 -3.61
C GLU A 180 -18.58 -33.18 -3.39
N THR A 181 -19.41 -33.05 -2.36
CA THR A 181 -20.53 -33.98 -2.19
C THR A 181 -21.58 -33.76 -3.26
N ALA A 182 -22.28 -34.80 -3.69
CA ALA A 182 -23.27 -34.70 -4.76
C ALA A 182 -24.41 -33.73 -4.46
N ASP A 183 -24.69 -33.47 -3.19
CA ASP A 183 -25.63 -32.46 -2.70
C ASP A 183 -25.07 -31.06 -2.61
N GLY A 184 -23.76 -30.86 -2.91
CA GLY A 184 -23.07 -29.57 -2.84
C GLY A 184 -22.85 -29.04 -1.42
N SER A 185 -23.16 -29.80 -0.39
CA SER A 185 -23.10 -29.35 1.02
C SER A 185 -21.68 -29.22 1.56
N ILE A 186 -20.76 -30.05 1.10
CA ILE A 186 -19.37 -30.07 1.54
C ILE A 186 -18.44 -30.01 0.32
N ARG A 187 -17.45 -29.14 0.40
CA ARG A 187 -16.35 -29.07 -0.56
C ARG A 187 -15.01 -29.11 0.20
N CYS A 188 -14.20 -30.09 -0.14
CA CYS A 188 -12.86 -30.28 0.40
C CYS A 188 -11.81 -30.03 -0.70
N ARG A 189 -10.79 -29.30 -0.42
CA ARG A 189 -9.68 -29.02 -1.34
C ARG A 189 -8.46 -29.83 -0.93
N ALA A 190 -8.02 -30.74 -1.76
CA ALA A 190 -6.76 -31.48 -1.62
C ALA A 190 -5.78 -30.98 -2.70
N THR A 191 -5.45 -29.70 -2.68
CA THR A 191 -4.49 -29.07 -3.58
C THR A 191 -3.17 -28.79 -2.85
N LEU A 192 -2.06 -28.68 -3.60
CA LEU A 192 -0.76 -28.39 -3.00
C LEU A 192 -0.77 -27.05 -2.28
N GLY A 193 -1.56 -26.06 -2.73
CA GLY A 193 -1.75 -24.79 -2.04
C GLY A 193 -2.26 -24.95 -0.61
N GLU A 194 -3.22 -25.84 -0.36
CA GLU A 194 -3.72 -26.11 1.00
C GLU A 194 -2.65 -26.76 1.90
N LEU A 195 -1.71 -27.50 1.34
CA LEU A 195 -0.58 -28.08 2.07
C LEU A 195 0.46 -27.00 2.40
N ILE A 196 0.73 -26.10 1.45
CA ILE A 196 1.80 -25.09 1.56
C ILE A 196 1.37 -23.90 2.43
N THR A 197 0.08 -23.55 2.45
CA THR A 197 -0.42 -22.41 3.25
C THR A 197 0.01 -22.45 4.72
N PRO A 198 -0.21 -23.55 5.48
CA PRO A 198 0.23 -23.62 6.87
C PRO A 198 1.76 -23.57 7.04
N LEU A 199 2.50 -24.10 6.06
CA LEU A 199 3.96 -24.04 6.06
C LEU A 199 4.46 -22.60 5.87
N LEU A 200 3.86 -21.87 4.94
CA LEU A 200 4.18 -20.46 4.73
C LEU A 200 3.81 -19.60 5.94
N GLU A 201 2.67 -19.83 6.57
CA GLU A 201 2.23 -19.08 7.74
C GLU A 201 3.14 -19.32 8.95
N ASN A 202 3.55 -20.56 9.18
CA ASN A 202 4.33 -20.92 10.36
C ASN A 202 5.84 -20.78 10.19
N HIS A 203 6.37 -20.87 8.97
CA HIS A 203 7.82 -20.95 8.69
C HIS A 203 8.33 -19.88 7.73
N ARG A 204 7.52 -18.88 7.37
CA ARG A 204 7.92 -17.84 6.41
C ARG A 204 9.20 -17.12 6.83
N GLU A 205 9.31 -16.75 8.09
CA GLU A 205 10.48 -16.06 8.62
C GLU A 205 11.75 -16.93 8.54
N GLU A 206 11.63 -18.21 8.88
CA GLU A 206 12.72 -19.17 8.79
C GLU A 206 13.18 -19.40 7.34
N MET A 207 12.23 -19.53 6.41
CA MET A 207 12.52 -19.64 4.98
C MET A 207 13.22 -18.38 4.46
N MET A 208 12.74 -17.18 4.81
CA MET A 208 13.38 -15.93 4.44
C MET A 208 14.80 -15.83 5.00
N ARG A 209 15.00 -16.21 6.26
CA ARG A 209 16.34 -16.22 6.90
C ARG A 209 17.28 -17.17 6.21
N THR A 210 16.81 -18.36 5.86
CA THR A 210 17.63 -19.37 5.16
C THR A 210 18.04 -18.93 3.77
N LEU A 211 17.15 -18.29 3.02
CA LEU A 211 17.42 -17.83 1.65
C LEU A 211 18.23 -16.54 1.59
N PHE A 212 18.00 -15.60 2.48
CA PHE A 212 18.59 -14.26 2.42
C PHE A 212 19.60 -13.93 3.52
N GLY A 213 19.81 -14.85 4.49
CA GLY A 213 20.74 -14.67 5.61
C GLY A 213 20.17 -13.88 6.79
N GLU A 214 20.94 -13.83 7.91
CA GLU A 214 20.49 -13.24 9.19
C GLU A 214 20.46 -11.70 9.21
N GLY A 215 20.85 -11.02 8.14
CA GLY A 215 21.04 -9.57 8.09
C GLY A 215 19.74 -8.73 8.01
N ILE A 216 18.56 -9.32 8.24
CA ILE A 216 17.30 -8.63 7.94
C ILE A 216 16.33 -8.84 9.08
N SER A 217 16.32 -7.86 9.99
CA SER A 217 15.21 -7.69 10.95
C SER A 217 13.92 -7.44 10.20
N VAL A 218 12.91 -8.24 10.50
CA VAL A 218 11.51 -8.01 10.11
C VAL A 218 10.92 -6.93 10.99
#